data_356eb914d068baaafb8d97f145eacf11
#
_entry.id   356eb914d068baaafb8d97f145eacf11
#
_cell.length_a   1.000
_cell.length_b   1.000
_cell.length_c   1.000
_cell.angle_alpha   90.00
_cell.angle_beta   90.00
_cell.angle_gamma   90.00
#
_symmetry.space_group_name_H-M   'P 1'
#
loop_
_entity.id
_entity.type
_entity.pdbx_description
1 polymer ?
#
loop_
_entity_poly.entity_id
_entity_poly.type
_entity_poly.pdbx_seq_one_letter_code
_entity_poly.pdbx_strand_id
1 'polypeptide(L)'
;MKAYRTADGSIQLFRPDKNMARMNVSCDRLCIPKIDEEFAIKAIKTLVEVDKDWVPSLDGTSLYIRPYIFATDAHVGVHPAKHLTFAIILSPVGAYYPQGIAPVKIFVEQKYVRAVIGGTGFTKAGANYAISLKGQEEAAEQGYVQTLWLDGVERKYVEEVGSMNVFFKIDGEVVTLSLIHISEPTRRVVIS
;
A
#
# COMPACT_ATOMS: atom_id res chain seq x y z
N MET A 1 7.56 1.65 2.88
CA MET A 1 8.67 0.66 3.02
C MET A 1 9.08 0.54 4.47
N LYS A 2 10.01 -0.36 4.80
CA LYS A 2 10.47 -0.57 6.18
C LYS A 2 11.98 -0.77 6.22
N ALA A 3 12.59 -0.34 7.33
CA ALA A 3 13.96 -0.71 7.69
C ALA A 3 13.93 -1.71 8.84
N TYR A 4 14.80 -2.69 8.80
CA TYR A 4 14.90 -3.77 9.77
C TYR A 4 16.30 -3.82 10.34
N ARG A 5 16.42 -4.01 11.65
CA ARG A 5 17.69 -4.32 12.30
C ARG A 5 17.91 -5.82 12.24
N THR A 6 19.05 -6.22 11.73
CA THR A 6 19.47 -7.63 11.64
C THR A 6 20.16 -8.07 12.94
N ALA A 7 20.35 -9.36 13.10
CA ALA A 7 20.98 -9.92 14.31
C ALA A 7 22.41 -9.42 14.55
N ASP A 8 23.14 -9.05 13.49
CA ASP A 8 24.47 -8.46 13.58
C ASP A 8 24.48 -6.94 13.83
N GLY A 9 23.28 -6.34 14.02
CA GLY A 9 23.06 -4.92 14.28
C GLY A 9 23.02 -4.04 13.02
N SER A 10 23.24 -4.59 11.82
CA SER A 10 23.13 -3.83 10.59
C SER A 10 21.67 -3.45 10.29
N ILE A 11 21.47 -2.42 9.45
CA ILE A 11 20.13 -1.97 9.06
C ILE A 11 19.91 -2.26 7.57
N GLN A 12 18.82 -2.95 7.26
CA GLN A 12 18.51 -3.35 5.90
C GLN A 12 17.17 -2.79 5.41
N LEU A 13 17.15 -2.41 4.13
CA LEU A 13 15.97 -2.03 3.37
C LEU A 13 15.67 -3.13 2.34
N PHE A 14 14.40 -3.52 2.23
CA PHE A 14 14.01 -4.49 1.20
C PHE A 14 13.54 -3.77 -0.06
N ARG A 15 14.31 -3.90 -1.14
CA ARG A 15 14.02 -3.42 -2.50
C ARG A 15 13.46 -1.98 -2.57
N PRO A 16 14.18 -0.98 -2.06
CA PRO A 16 13.73 0.42 -2.14
C PRO A 16 13.62 0.92 -3.59
N ASP A 17 14.40 0.38 -4.52
CA ASP A 17 14.31 0.60 -5.96
C ASP A 17 12.88 0.40 -6.49
N LYS A 18 12.26 -0.74 -6.17
CA LYS A 18 10.89 -1.05 -6.62
C LYS A 18 9.82 -0.15 -5.98
N ASN A 19 10.10 0.35 -4.76
CA ASN A 19 9.19 1.31 -4.14
C ASN A 19 9.24 2.67 -4.84
N MET A 20 10.42 3.12 -5.27
CA MET A 20 10.57 4.40 -5.99
C MET A 20 10.03 4.29 -7.43
N ALA A 21 10.31 3.19 -8.13
CA ALA A 21 9.71 2.93 -9.43
C ALA A 21 8.16 2.96 -9.36
N ARG A 22 7.55 2.33 -8.36
CA ARG A 22 6.09 2.39 -8.13
C ARG A 22 5.61 3.81 -7.80
N MET A 23 6.37 4.59 -7.04
CA MET A 23 6.04 6.00 -6.80
C MET A 23 5.96 6.76 -8.11
N ASN A 24 6.90 6.56 -9.04
CA ASN A 24 6.92 7.20 -10.35
C ASN A 24 5.76 6.76 -11.24
N VAL A 25 5.31 5.50 -11.17
CA VAL A 25 4.07 5.06 -11.82
C VAL A 25 2.86 5.81 -11.27
N SER A 26 2.80 6.02 -9.96
CA SER A 26 1.73 6.80 -9.33
C SER A 26 1.80 8.28 -9.69
N CYS A 27 2.99 8.87 -9.75
CA CYS A 27 3.21 10.24 -10.18
C CYS A 27 2.71 10.47 -11.61
N ASP A 28 3.07 9.59 -12.53
CA ASP A 28 2.64 9.64 -13.93
C ASP A 28 1.11 9.70 -14.05
N ARG A 29 0.41 8.77 -13.39
CA ARG A 29 -1.07 8.71 -13.41
C ARG A 29 -1.74 9.95 -12.81
N LEU A 30 -1.09 10.59 -11.83
CA LEU A 30 -1.63 11.75 -11.12
C LEU A 30 -1.13 13.09 -11.67
N CYS A 31 -0.47 13.10 -12.84
CA CYS A 31 0.12 14.29 -13.46
C CYS A 31 1.13 14.99 -12.53
N ILE A 32 1.87 14.22 -11.75
CA ILE A 32 2.96 14.68 -10.89
C ILE A 32 4.28 14.40 -11.60
N PRO A 33 5.24 15.35 -11.64
CA PRO A 33 6.57 15.08 -12.15
C PRO A 33 7.23 13.87 -11.48
N LYS A 34 7.90 13.03 -12.27
CA LYS A 34 8.66 11.89 -11.73
C LYS A 34 9.82 12.40 -10.89
N ILE A 35 10.07 11.70 -9.78
CA ILE A 35 11.23 11.96 -8.93
C ILE A 35 12.42 11.13 -9.42
N ASP A 36 13.61 11.65 -9.26
CA ASP A 36 14.83 10.87 -9.48
C ASP A 36 14.91 9.76 -8.43
N GLU A 37 14.95 8.51 -8.91
CA GLU A 37 14.88 7.33 -8.04
C GLU A 37 16.16 7.16 -7.21
N GLU A 38 17.33 7.46 -7.78
CA GLU A 38 18.61 7.36 -7.08
C GLU A 38 18.71 8.42 -5.97
N PHE A 39 18.29 9.65 -6.29
CA PHE A 39 18.21 10.72 -5.31
C PHE A 39 17.28 10.34 -4.15
N ALA A 40 16.07 9.85 -4.47
CA ALA A 40 15.10 9.47 -3.45
C ALA A 40 15.59 8.32 -2.55
N ILE A 41 16.24 7.31 -3.13
CA ILE A 41 16.85 6.20 -2.39
C ILE A 41 17.99 6.70 -1.50
N LYS A 42 18.84 7.58 -2.02
CA LYS A 42 19.93 8.19 -1.25
C LYS A 42 19.37 8.99 -0.06
N ALA A 43 18.36 9.81 -0.29
CA ALA A 43 17.71 10.60 0.77
C ALA A 43 17.12 9.70 1.87
N ILE A 44 16.44 8.61 1.48
CA ILE A 44 15.91 7.62 2.43
C ILE A 44 17.02 6.98 3.26
N LYS A 45 18.10 6.51 2.61
CA LYS A 45 19.24 5.89 3.30
C LYS A 45 19.91 6.87 4.27
N THR A 46 20.10 8.11 3.84
CA THR A 46 20.71 9.15 4.70
C THR A 46 19.83 9.43 5.91
N LEU A 47 18.50 9.57 5.73
CA LEU A 47 17.57 9.80 6.84
C LEU A 47 17.59 8.63 7.83
N VAL A 48 17.54 7.40 7.33
CA VAL A 48 17.61 6.19 8.18
C VAL A 48 18.94 6.09 8.93
N GLU A 49 20.05 6.51 8.34
CA GLU A 49 21.35 6.52 9.01
C GLU A 49 21.42 7.58 10.13
N VAL A 50 20.85 8.77 9.88
CA VAL A 50 20.75 9.83 10.90
C VAL A 50 19.90 9.37 12.09
N ASP A 51 18.78 8.74 11.81
CA ASP A 51 17.78 8.29 12.80
C ASP A 51 17.90 6.78 13.11
N LYS A 52 19.10 6.19 12.94
CA LYS A 52 19.30 4.74 13.09
C LYS A 52 18.92 4.18 14.46
N ASP A 53 19.00 4.98 15.50
CA ASP A 53 18.65 4.57 16.86
C ASP A 53 17.12 4.35 17.03
N TRP A 54 16.32 4.92 16.11
CA TRP A 54 14.87 4.67 16.04
C TRP A 54 14.50 3.35 15.36
N VAL A 55 15.46 2.65 14.73
CA VAL A 55 15.21 1.31 14.18
C VAL A 55 15.15 0.31 15.33
N PRO A 56 13.96 -0.24 15.66
CA PRO A 56 13.81 -1.11 16.82
C PRO A 56 14.53 -2.45 16.60
N SER A 57 14.91 -3.11 17.71
CA SER A 57 15.61 -4.40 17.72
C SER A 57 14.76 -5.58 18.17
N LEU A 58 13.52 -5.34 18.62
CA LEU A 58 12.63 -6.42 19.03
C LEU A 58 12.09 -7.18 17.82
N ASP A 59 11.91 -8.49 17.97
CA ASP A 59 11.34 -9.34 16.93
C ASP A 59 9.93 -8.84 16.51
N GLY A 60 9.65 -8.90 15.21
CA GLY A 60 8.39 -8.41 14.65
C GLY A 60 8.27 -6.89 14.53
N THR A 61 9.26 -6.13 14.99
CA THR A 61 9.28 -4.67 14.89
C THR A 61 10.07 -4.17 13.69
N SER A 62 9.88 -2.91 13.31
CA SER A 62 10.60 -2.28 12.20
C SER A 62 10.44 -0.76 12.25
N LEU A 63 11.29 -0.03 11.53
CA LEU A 63 11.09 1.38 11.27
C LEU A 63 10.30 1.54 9.98
N TYR A 64 9.08 2.07 10.07
CA TYR A 64 8.26 2.38 8.91
C TYR A 64 8.76 3.67 8.26
N ILE A 65 8.99 3.62 6.94
CA ILE A 65 9.48 4.74 6.13
C ILE A 65 8.38 5.11 5.15
N ARG A 66 7.92 6.35 5.21
CA ARG A 66 6.86 6.89 4.34
C ARG A 66 7.38 8.07 3.53
N PRO A 67 7.96 7.85 2.33
CA PRO A 67 8.11 8.90 1.35
C PRO A 67 6.72 9.23 0.78
N TYR A 68 6.43 10.51 0.57
CA TYR A 68 5.18 10.97 -0.01
C TYR A 68 5.37 12.32 -0.71
N ILE A 69 4.47 12.60 -1.65
CA ILE A 69 4.44 13.85 -2.40
C ILE A 69 3.06 14.46 -2.22
N PHE A 70 2.99 15.76 -2.03
CA PHE A 70 1.74 16.49 -1.96
C PHE A 70 1.87 17.87 -2.62
N ALA A 71 0.74 18.38 -3.13
CA ALA A 71 0.65 19.70 -3.74
C ALA A 71 0.71 20.81 -2.70
N THR A 72 1.41 21.90 -3.02
CA THR A 72 1.55 23.09 -2.20
C THR A 72 1.14 24.36 -2.94
N ASP A 73 0.43 24.22 -4.07
CA ASP A 73 -0.10 25.37 -4.81
C ASP A 73 -1.14 26.13 -3.97
N ALA A 74 -1.03 27.44 -3.93
CA ALA A 74 -2.05 28.33 -3.36
C ALA A 74 -3.18 28.56 -4.38
N HIS A 75 -3.94 27.50 -4.71
CA HIS A 75 -4.97 27.54 -5.74
C HIS A 75 -6.21 26.73 -5.33
N VAL A 76 -7.38 27.24 -5.69
CA VAL A 76 -8.66 26.55 -5.53
C VAL A 76 -9.13 26.09 -6.93
N GLY A 77 -9.37 24.80 -7.09
CA GLY A 77 -9.81 24.21 -8.34
C GLY A 77 -9.07 22.91 -8.67
N VAL A 78 -9.55 22.20 -9.69
CA VAL A 78 -8.98 20.92 -10.12
C VAL A 78 -8.03 21.17 -11.31
N HIS A 79 -6.75 21.02 -11.07
CA HIS A 79 -5.71 21.10 -12.08
C HIS A 79 -4.47 20.32 -11.64
N PRO A 80 -3.58 19.91 -12.57
CA PRO A 80 -2.28 19.35 -12.20
C PRO A 80 -1.47 20.36 -11.37
N ALA A 81 -0.89 19.91 -10.25
CA ALA A 81 -0.11 20.75 -9.37
C ALA A 81 1.19 21.22 -10.04
N LYS A 82 1.57 22.49 -9.81
CA LYS A 82 2.83 23.08 -10.29
C LYS A 82 3.90 23.13 -9.21
N HIS A 83 3.49 23.22 -7.94
CA HIS A 83 4.38 23.22 -6.77
C HIS A 83 4.08 22.01 -5.91
N LEU A 84 5.09 21.23 -5.65
CA LEU A 84 5.00 19.94 -4.95
C LEU A 84 6.08 19.88 -3.88
N THR A 85 5.75 19.27 -2.76
CA THR A 85 6.71 18.93 -1.72
C THR A 85 6.88 17.41 -1.67
N PHE A 86 8.11 16.93 -1.79
CA PHE A 86 8.50 15.58 -1.45
C PHE A 86 8.99 15.54 -0.01
N ALA A 87 8.43 14.65 0.81
CA ALA A 87 8.81 14.49 2.20
C ALA A 87 8.96 13.01 2.56
N ILE A 88 9.77 12.75 3.57
CA ILE A 88 9.99 11.41 4.13
C ILE A 88 9.77 11.50 5.64
N ILE A 89 8.88 10.65 6.17
CA ILE A 89 8.68 10.51 7.61
C ILE A 89 8.98 9.09 8.06
N LEU A 90 9.46 8.96 9.29
CA LEU A 90 9.83 7.70 9.93
C LEU A 90 8.93 7.46 11.15
N SER A 91 8.62 6.19 11.44
CA SER A 91 7.88 5.78 12.63
C SER A 91 8.26 4.36 13.04
N PRO A 92 8.72 4.11 14.28
CA PRO A 92 8.81 2.74 14.79
C PRO A 92 7.44 2.09 14.81
N VAL A 93 7.35 0.83 14.37
CA VAL A 93 6.10 0.07 14.33
C VAL A 93 6.31 -1.36 14.82
N GLY A 94 5.28 -1.91 15.48
CA GLY A 94 5.19 -3.31 15.86
C GLY A 94 4.59 -4.19 14.76
N ALA A 95 4.16 -5.40 15.16
CA ALA A 95 3.43 -6.31 14.30
C ALA A 95 2.10 -5.69 13.85
N TYR A 96 1.72 -5.95 12.60
CA TYR A 96 0.44 -5.44 12.05
C TYR A 96 -0.77 -6.02 12.79
N TYR A 97 -0.72 -7.30 13.14
CA TYR A 97 -1.71 -7.97 13.98
C TYR A 97 -1.10 -8.25 15.35
N PRO A 98 -1.59 -7.61 16.43
CA PRO A 98 -1.03 -7.81 17.78
C PRO A 98 -1.09 -9.26 18.27
N GLN A 99 -2.12 -10.03 17.84
CA GLN A 99 -2.30 -11.44 18.14
C GLN A 99 -1.43 -12.38 17.29
N GLY A 100 -0.57 -11.82 16.41
CA GLY A 100 0.30 -12.61 15.52
C GLY A 100 -0.49 -13.33 14.41
N ILE A 101 -0.09 -14.57 14.10
CA ILE A 101 -0.74 -15.40 13.07
C ILE A 101 -1.96 -16.11 13.69
N ALA A 102 -3.10 -15.44 13.68
CA ALA A 102 -4.38 -15.97 14.10
C ALA A 102 -5.42 -15.85 12.99
N PRO A 103 -6.38 -16.78 12.87
CA PRO A 103 -7.47 -16.65 11.91
C PRO A 103 -8.29 -15.40 12.18
N VAL A 104 -8.67 -14.70 11.10
CA VAL A 104 -9.52 -13.51 11.16
C VAL A 104 -10.73 -13.67 10.24
N LYS A 105 -11.82 -12.98 10.58
CA LYS A 105 -13.01 -12.95 9.72
C LYS A 105 -12.86 -11.85 8.68
N ILE A 106 -13.11 -12.20 7.43
CA ILE A 106 -13.06 -11.28 6.28
C ILE A 106 -14.47 -11.09 5.74
N PHE A 107 -14.88 -9.83 5.57
CA PHE A 107 -16.17 -9.48 4.98
C PHE A 107 -16.03 -9.42 3.46
N VAL A 108 -16.93 -10.09 2.72
CA VAL A 108 -16.99 -9.98 1.25
C VAL A 108 -17.88 -8.79 0.89
N GLU A 109 -17.27 -7.73 0.38
CA GLU A 109 -17.97 -6.49 0.05
C GLU A 109 -18.72 -6.59 -1.25
N GLN A 110 -20.03 -6.35 -1.22
CA GLN A 110 -20.91 -6.43 -2.37
C GLN A 110 -21.54 -5.09 -2.77
N LYS A 111 -21.45 -4.08 -1.90
CA LYS A 111 -22.07 -2.77 -2.10
C LYS A 111 -21.10 -1.74 -2.66
N TYR A 112 -19.94 -1.62 -2.02
CA TYR A 112 -18.92 -0.65 -2.41
C TYR A 112 -17.85 -1.27 -3.30
N VAL A 113 -17.14 -0.43 -4.05
CA VAL A 113 -15.96 -0.82 -4.83
C VAL A 113 -14.77 0.01 -4.39
N ARG A 114 -13.60 -0.62 -4.42
CA ARG A 114 -12.32 0.04 -4.12
C ARG A 114 -11.67 0.65 -5.37
N ALA A 115 -11.82 -0.01 -6.50
CA ALA A 115 -11.21 0.37 -7.77
C ALA A 115 -12.12 0.02 -8.94
N VAL A 116 -11.91 0.70 -10.07
CA VAL A 116 -12.59 0.42 -11.34
C VAL A 116 -11.59 0.55 -12.49
N ILE A 117 -11.89 -0.08 -13.61
CA ILE A 117 -11.09 0.02 -14.84
C ILE A 117 -10.99 1.49 -15.27
N GLY A 118 -9.78 1.95 -15.63
CA GLY A 118 -9.51 3.35 -15.97
C GLY A 118 -9.39 4.30 -14.77
N GLY A 119 -9.64 3.82 -13.55
CA GLY A 119 -9.49 4.59 -12.32
C GLY A 119 -8.05 4.74 -11.85
N THR A 120 -7.86 5.01 -10.58
CA THR A 120 -6.55 5.21 -9.92
C THR A 120 -6.12 4.04 -9.03
N GLY A 121 -6.84 2.91 -9.09
CA GLY A 121 -6.67 1.77 -8.17
C GLY A 121 -5.24 1.23 -8.08
N PHE A 122 -4.48 1.29 -9.18
CA PHE A 122 -3.09 0.84 -9.24
C PHE A 122 -2.07 1.85 -8.67
N THR A 123 -2.49 3.07 -8.36
CA THR A 123 -1.63 4.11 -7.79
C THR A 123 -1.57 4.03 -6.27
N LYS A 124 -0.48 4.52 -5.69
CA LYS A 124 -0.35 4.68 -4.23
C LYS A 124 -0.87 6.08 -3.84
N ALA A 125 -2.16 6.32 -4.06
CA ALA A 125 -2.82 7.62 -3.87
C ALA A 125 -3.80 7.62 -2.69
N GLY A 126 -3.91 8.74 -1.98
CA GLY A 126 -4.82 8.90 -0.83
C GLY A 126 -6.28 8.61 -1.17
N ALA A 127 -6.72 8.95 -2.37
CA ALA A 127 -8.08 8.71 -2.86
C ALA A 127 -8.48 7.23 -2.80
N ASN A 128 -7.56 6.30 -3.11
CA ASN A 128 -7.84 4.86 -3.07
C ASN A 128 -8.06 4.34 -1.63
N TYR A 129 -7.53 5.03 -0.64
CA TYR A 129 -7.77 4.70 0.77
C TYR A 129 -9.06 5.33 1.25
N ALA A 130 -9.34 6.57 0.86
CA ALA A 130 -10.57 7.26 1.23
C ALA A 130 -11.82 6.50 0.74
N ILE A 131 -11.81 6.00 -0.49
CA ILE A 131 -12.95 5.26 -1.08
C ILE A 131 -13.22 3.93 -0.33
N SER A 132 -12.22 3.34 0.32
CA SER A 132 -12.36 2.08 1.04
C SER A 132 -12.86 2.23 2.48
N LEU A 133 -12.86 3.44 3.06
CA LEU A 133 -13.15 3.64 4.48
C LEU A 133 -14.55 3.19 4.88
N LYS A 134 -15.57 3.55 4.09
CA LYS A 134 -16.98 3.25 4.47
C LYS A 134 -17.25 1.76 4.52
N GLY A 135 -16.81 1.00 3.51
CA GLY A 135 -16.97 -0.46 3.51
C GLY A 135 -16.19 -1.15 4.63
N GLN A 136 -14.99 -0.65 4.96
CA GLN A 136 -14.19 -1.18 6.07
C GLN A 136 -14.85 -0.90 7.43
N GLU A 137 -15.44 0.28 7.62
CA GLU A 137 -16.16 0.65 8.84
C GLU A 137 -17.39 -0.22 9.04
N GLU A 138 -18.26 -0.36 8.01
CA GLU A 138 -19.45 -1.22 8.05
C GLU A 138 -19.10 -2.70 8.31
N ALA A 139 -17.97 -3.18 7.80
CA ALA A 139 -17.47 -4.53 8.07
C ALA A 139 -16.99 -4.66 9.54
N ALA A 140 -16.28 -3.67 10.06
CA ALA A 140 -15.79 -3.66 11.43
C ALA A 140 -16.94 -3.63 12.45
N GLU A 141 -18.01 -2.86 12.21
CA GLU A 141 -19.23 -2.84 13.03
C GLU A 141 -19.89 -4.22 13.14
N GLN A 142 -19.72 -5.07 12.11
CA GLN A 142 -20.21 -6.46 12.08
C GLN A 142 -19.20 -7.48 12.65
N GLY A 143 -18.07 -7.02 13.20
CA GLY A 143 -17.05 -7.88 13.81
C GLY A 143 -16.07 -8.52 12.83
N TYR A 144 -15.96 -8.01 11.60
CA TYR A 144 -14.96 -8.43 10.62
C TYR A 144 -13.69 -7.56 10.76
N VAL A 145 -12.54 -8.17 10.51
CA VAL A 145 -11.23 -7.50 10.66
C VAL A 145 -10.81 -6.80 9.37
N GLN A 146 -11.21 -7.36 8.23
CA GLN A 146 -10.87 -6.87 6.91
C GLN A 146 -12.03 -7.05 5.92
N THR A 147 -11.93 -6.32 4.81
CA THR A 147 -12.89 -6.36 3.71
C THR A 147 -12.21 -6.97 2.48
N LEU A 148 -12.82 -7.98 1.89
CA LEU A 148 -12.44 -8.53 0.59
C LEU A 148 -13.20 -7.75 -0.49
N TRP A 149 -12.43 -7.08 -1.35
CA TRP A 149 -12.95 -6.27 -2.43
C TRP A 149 -13.15 -7.10 -3.69
N LEU A 150 -14.31 -6.92 -4.31
CA LEU A 150 -14.63 -7.50 -5.60
C LEU A 150 -14.49 -6.46 -6.72
N ASP A 151 -14.36 -6.95 -7.95
CA ASP A 151 -14.30 -6.11 -9.14
C ASP A 151 -15.53 -5.19 -9.28
N GLY A 152 -15.31 -4.02 -9.85
CA GLY A 152 -16.34 -2.98 -9.94
C GLY A 152 -17.41 -3.20 -11.01
N VAL A 153 -17.31 -4.24 -11.84
CA VAL A 153 -18.21 -4.49 -12.97
C VAL A 153 -19.12 -5.67 -12.67
N GLU A 154 -18.56 -6.85 -12.46
CA GLU A 154 -19.31 -8.09 -12.30
C GLU A 154 -19.57 -8.46 -10.83
N ARG A 155 -18.82 -7.85 -9.89
CA ARG A 155 -18.84 -8.16 -8.45
C ARG A 155 -18.58 -9.63 -8.15
N LYS A 156 -17.69 -10.24 -8.92
CA LYS A 156 -17.44 -11.67 -8.93
C LYS A 156 -15.97 -12.03 -8.70
N TYR A 157 -15.07 -11.19 -9.11
CA TYR A 157 -13.64 -11.46 -9.08
C TYR A 157 -12.98 -10.73 -7.92
N VAL A 158 -12.06 -11.41 -7.23
CA VAL A 158 -11.31 -10.83 -6.12
C VAL A 158 -10.29 -9.83 -6.64
N GLU A 159 -10.23 -8.65 -6.03
CA GLU A 159 -9.25 -7.61 -6.34
C GLU A 159 -8.23 -7.38 -5.22
N GLU A 160 -8.67 -7.35 -3.96
CA GLU A 160 -7.79 -7.06 -2.82
C GLU A 160 -8.47 -7.41 -1.50
N VAL A 161 -7.69 -7.60 -0.43
CA VAL A 161 -8.20 -7.70 0.94
C VAL A 161 -7.71 -6.53 1.77
N GLY A 162 -8.63 -5.67 2.20
CA GLY A 162 -8.32 -4.43 2.89
C GLY A 162 -7.47 -3.50 2.02
N SER A 163 -6.20 -3.31 2.38
CA SER A 163 -5.17 -2.60 1.61
C SER A 163 -3.94 -3.47 1.34
N MET A 164 -4.12 -4.78 1.31
CA MET A 164 -3.06 -5.79 1.22
C MET A 164 -3.38 -6.81 0.14
N ASN A 165 -2.32 -7.41 -0.43
CA ASN A 165 -2.47 -8.56 -1.31
C ASN A 165 -2.95 -9.79 -0.50
N VAL A 166 -3.47 -10.79 -1.20
CA VAL A 166 -3.99 -12.02 -0.63
C VAL A 166 -3.39 -13.24 -1.34
N PHE A 167 -3.18 -14.30 -0.59
CA PHE A 167 -2.80 -15.60 -1.12
C PHE A 167 -3.93 -16.59 -0.86
N PHE A 168 -4.26 -17.38 -1.87
CA PHE A 168 -5.22 -18.46 -1.78
C PHE A 168 -4.47 -19.79 -1.92
N LYS A 169 -4.86 -20.78 -1.11
CA LYS A 169 -4.41 -22.16 -1.32
C LYS A 169 -5.58 -22.94 -1.92
N ILE A 170 -5.47 -23.29 -3.19
CA ILE A 170 -6.51 -23.97 -3.98
C ILE A 170 -5.89 -25.25 -4.54
N ASP A 171 -6.46 -26.40 -4.21
CA ASP A 171 -6.00 -27.73 -4.69
C ASP A 171 -4.49 -27.97 -4.50
N GLY A 172 -3.93 -27.46 -3.40
CA GLY A 172 -2.51 -27.59 -3.06
C GLY A 172 -1.60 -26.53 -3.70
N GLU A 173 -2.09 -25.74 -4.62
CA GLU A 173 -1.38 -24.62 -5.25
C GLU A 173 -1.59 -23.32 -4.46
N VAL A 174 -0.54 -22.49 -4.35
CA VAL A 174 -0.62 -21.15 -3.78
C VAL A 174 -0.79 -20.11 -4.89
N VAL A 175 -1.95 -19.47 -4.91
CA VAL A 175 -2.33 -18.48 -5.94
C VAL A 175 -2.40 -17.10 -5.31
N THR A 176 -1.93 -16.07 -6.00
CA THR A 176 -2.02 -14.68 -5.54
C THR A 176 -2.44 -13.76 -6.67
N LEU A 177 -2.92 -12.56 -6.27
CA LEU A 177 -3.28 -11.51 -7.21
C LEU A 177 -2.02 -10.82 -7.75
N SER A 178 -2.06 -10.42 -9.00
CA SER A 178 -1.02 -9.59 -9.59
C SER A 178 -1.16 -8.15 -9.07
N LEU A 179 -0.12 -7.64 -8.42
CA LEU A 179 -0.11 -6.25 -7.93
C LEU A 179 -0.02 -5.21 -9.06
N ILE A 180 0.34 -5.64 -10.27
CA ILE A 180 0.48 -4.76 -11.44
C ILE A 180 -0.88 -4.54 -12.12
N HIS A 181 -1.86 -5.41 -11.86
CA HIS A 181 -3.12 -5.49 -12.59
C HIS A 181 -4.37 -5.33 -11.70
N ILE A 182 -4.28 -4.61 -10.59
CA ILE A 182 -5.44 -4.28 -9.74
C ILE A 182 -6.53 -3.50 -10.51
N SER A 183 -6.23 -3.01 -11.70
CA SER A 183 -7.19 -2.36 -12.60
C SER A 183 -7.38 -3.08 -13.95
N GLU A 184 -6.61 -4.15 -14.21
CA GLU A 184 -6.76 -4.97 -15.41
C GLU A 184 -6.66 -6.46 -15.02
N PRO A 185 -7.78 -7.17 -14.93
CA PRO A 185 -7.82 -8.56 -14.47
C PRO A 185 -7.28 -9.50 -15.54
N THR A 186 -6.00 -9.85 -15.48
CA THR A 186 -5.41 -10.90 -16.35
C THR A 186 -5.37 -12.27 -15.70
N ARG A 187 -5.58 -12.37 -14.38
CA ARG A 187 -5.83 -13.64 -13.67
C ARG A 187 -6.91 -13.42 -12.62
N ARG A 188 -8.11 -13.80 -12.97
CA ARG A 188 -9.29 -13.66 -12.12
C ARG A 188 -9.46 -14.91 -11.27
N VAL A 189 -9.47 -14.78 -9.96
CA VAL A 189 -9.92 -15.85 -9.05
C VAL A 189 -11.41 -15.69 -8.88
N VAL A 190 -12.16 -16.69 -9.30
CA VAL A 190 -13.63 -16.73 -9.13
C VAL A 190 -13.93 -17.31 -7.76
N ILE A 191 -14.77 -16.63 -6.98
CA ILE A 191 -15.38 -17.20 -5.78
C ILE A 191 -16.69 -17.84 -6.21
N SER A 192 -16.79 -19.16 -6.03
CA SER A 192 -18.03 -19.93 -6.24
C SER A 192 -18.79 -20.06 -4.93
#